data_bffc12e78eacd85d142233db4af01f78
#
_entry.id   bffc12e78eacd85d142233db4af01f78
#
_cell.length_a   1.000
_cell.length_b   1.000
_cell.length_c   1.000
_cell.angle_alpha   90.00
_cell.angle_beta   90.00
_cell.angle_gamma   90.00
#
_symmetry.space_group_name_H-M   'P 1'
#
loop_
_entity.id
_entity.type
_entity.pdbx_description
1 polymer ?
#
loop_
_entity_poly.entity_id
_entity_poly.type
_entity_poly.pdbx_seq_one_letter_code
_entity_poly.pdbx_strand_id
1 'polypeptide(L)'
;CLDDGNGMLFNGRRQSRDRVVTERIAALGAGKKLWMNEYTAGLFEGMDVPKQVREDFLSAAGKGELCVVENKGIKAVVDRLEKLIIFRWNRKYPADFWLDADLRDWKLIEAEEFPGNSHEKITQETYVKK
;
A
#
# COMPACT_ATOMS: atom_id res chain seq x y z
N CYS A 1 3.38 0.86 1.08
CA CYS A 1 4.50 1.81 1.04
C CYS A 1 5.81 1.05 1.11
N LEU A 2 6.77 1.45 0.31
CA LEU A 2 8.06 0.76 0.19
C LEU A 2 9.22 1.73 0.34
N ASP A 3 10.32 1.26 0.95
CA ASP A 3 11.59 1.98 0.92
C ASP A 3 12.34 1.70 -0.39
N ASP A 4 13.57 2.19 -0.50
CA ASP A 4 14.38 2.04 -1.72
C ASP A 4 14.71 0.58 -2.05
N GLY A 5 14.69 -0.31 -1.06
CA GLY A 5 14.96 -1.74 -1.24
C GLY A 5 13.70 -2.59 -1.27
N ASN A 6 12.51 -1.99 -1.50
CA ASN A 6 11.20 -2.65 -1.44
C ASN A 6 10.84 -3.20 -0.06
N GLY A 7 11.44 -2.64 0.99
CA GLY A 7 11.12 -2.99 2.37
C GLY A 7 9.74 -2.45 2.78
N MET A 8 9.03 -3.21 3.59
CA MET A 8 7.71 -2.87 4.08
C MET A 8 7.68 -2.61 5.58
N LEU A 9 8.36 -3.44 6.35
CA LEU A 9 8.34 -3.40 7.81
C LEU A 9 9.73 -3.55 8.41
N PHE A 10 9.86 -3.07 9.64
CA PHE A 10 11.01 -3.35 10.50
C PHE A 10 10.50 -3.61 11.91
N ASN A 11 10.94 -4.72 12.53
CA ASN A 11 10.49 -5.16 13.87
C ASN A 11 8.97 -5.25 13.99
N GLY A 12 8.30 -5.74 12.93
CA GLY A 12 6.84 -5.90 12.91
C GLY A 12 6.07 -4.60 12.82
N ARG A 13 6.74 -3.49 12.54
CA ARG A 13 6.10 -2.17 12.45
C ARG A 13 6.37 -1.53 11.09
N ARG A 14 5.45 -0.64 10.66
CA ARG A 14 5.68 0.14 9.44
C ARG A 14 6.94 0.99 9.61
N GLN A 15 7.69 1.13 8.52
CA GLN A 15 8.95 1.88 8.52
C GLN A 15 8.75 3.37 8.73
N SER A 16 7.63 3.89 8.24
CA SER A 16 7.30 5.30 8.34
C SER A 16 5.81 5.51 8.11
N ARG A 17 5.35 6.72 8.32
CA ARG A 17 3.99 7.11 7.99
C ARG A 17 3.99 8.55 7.52
N ASP A 18 3.00 8.91 6.72
CA ASP A 18 2.85 10.26 6.20
C ASP A 18 1.37 10.55 6.00
N ARG A 19 0.90 11.66 6.53
CA ARG A 19 -0.51 12.03 6.46
C ARG A 19 -0.97 12.21 5.01
N VAL A 20 -0.13 12.77 4.15
CA VAL A 20 -0.49 12.98 2.74
C VAL A 20 -0.70 11.66 2.03
N VAL A 21 0.15 10.64 2.31
CA VAL A 21 -0.03 9.29 1.77
C VAL A 21 -1.35 8.69 2.24
N THR A 22 -1.64 8.80 3.53
CA THR A 22 -2.90 8.27 4.09
C THR A 22 -4.12 8.92 3.45
N GLU A 23 -4.08 10.24 3.24
CA GLU A 23 -5.15 10.97 2.58
C GLU A 23 -5.31 10.56 1.11
N ARG A 24 -4.20 10.30 0.40
CA ARG A 24 -4.24 9.82 -0.98
C ARG A 24 -4.85 8.43 -1.08
N ILE A 25 -4.52 7.54 -0.14
CA ILE A 25 -5.11 6.19 -0.09
C ILE A 25 -6.63 6.30 0.14
N ALA A 26 -7.05 7.15 1.06
CA ALA A 26 -8.47 7.38 1.31
C ALA A 26 -9.19 7.87 0.06
N ALA A 27 -8.57 8.78 -0.70
CA ALA A 27 -9.13 9.31 -1.94
C ALA A 27 -9.23 8.22 -3.03
N LEU A 28 -8.25 7.33 -3.13
CA LEU A 28 -8.28 6.20 -4.05
C LEU A 28 -9.45 5.26 -3.74
N GLY A 29 -9.81 5.13 -2.46
CA GLY A 29 -10.91 4.30 -2.00
C GLY A 29 -12.30 4.93 -2.16
N ALA A 30 -12.39 6.21 -2.56
CA ALA A 30 -13.67 6.89 -2.69
C ALA A 30 -14.56 6.19 -3.72
N GLY A 31 -15.78 5.84 -3.31
CA GLY A 31 -16.74 5.13 -4.17
C GLY A 31 -16.45 3.65 -4.34
N LYS A 32 -15.46 3.10 -3.63
CA LYS A 32 -15.09 1.68 -3.68
C LYS A 32 -15.01 1.14 -2.26
N LYS A 33 -15.00 -0.19 -2.13
CA LYS A 33 -14.69 -0.81 -0.84
C LYS A 33 -13.18 -0.77 -0.61
N LEU A 34 -12.79 -0.34 0.56
CA LEU A 34 -11.40 -0.27 1.00
C LEU A 34 -11.21 -1.29 2.11
N TRP A 35 -10.39 -2.30 1.84
CA TRP A 35 -10.15 -3.42 2.75
C TRP A 35 -8.80 -3.29 3.43
N MET A 36 -8.73 -3.65 4.70
CA MET A 36 -7.48 -3.63 5.46
C MET A 36 -7.62 -4.49 6.71
N ASN A 37 -6.49 -4.76 7.38
CA ASN A 37 -6.52 -5.43 8.68
C ASN A 37 -6.56 -4.40 9.81
N GLU A 38 -6.66 -4.88 11.05
CA GLU A 38 -6.72 -4.04 12.25
C GLU A 38 -5.49 -3.13 12.38
N TYR A 39 -4.32 -3.65 12.09
CA TYR A 39 -3.09 -2.88 12.19
C TYR A 39 -3.13 -1.64 11.28
N THR A 40 -3.51 -1.84 10.02
CA THR A 40 -3.60 -0.76 9.03
C THR A 40 -4.74 0.19 9.34
N ALA A 41 -5.83 -0.30 9.91
CA ALA A 41 -6.97 0.54 10.29
C ALA A 41 -6.56 1.68 11.24
N GLY A 42 -5.53 1.47 12.04
CA GLY A 42 -4.99 2.50 12.92
C GLY A 42 -4.47 3.75 12.19
N LEU A 43 -4.04 3.60 10.93
CA LEU A 43 -3.62 4.76 10.12
C LEU A 43 -4.79 5.71 9.79
N PHE A 44 -5.99 5.17 9.74
CA PHE A 44 -7.20 5.90 9.35
C PHE A 44 -8.04 6.33 10.56
N GLU A 45 -7.53 6.11 11.77
CA GLU A 45 -8.20 6.50 13.00
C GLU A 45 -8.39 8.03 13.01
N GLY A 46 -9.61 8.46 13.32
CA GLY A 46 -9.95 9.87 13.30
C GLY A 46 -10.32 10.43 11.93
N MET A 47 -10.21 9.61 10.88
CA MET A 47 -10.63 9.98 9.52
C MET A 47 -11.99 9.35 9.21
N ASP A 48 -12.86 10.10 8.55
CA ASP A 48 -14.16 9.59 8.10
C ASP A 48 -13.99 8.85 6.76
N VAL A 49 -13.45 7.63 6.85
CA VAL A 49 -13.18 6.80 5.67
C VAL A 49 -13.93 5.49 5.83
N PRO A 50 -14.92 5.20 4.97
CA PRO A 50 -15.56 3.88 4.97
C PRO A 50 -14.53 2.80 4.68
N LYS A 51 -14.45 1.78 5.56
CA LYS A 51 -13.47 0.71 5.41
C LYS A 51 -14.01 -0.60 5.93
N GLN A 52 -13.52 -1.69 5.35
CA GLN A 52 -13.81 -3.05 5.78
C GLN A 52 -12.56 -3.59 6.48
N VAL A 53 -12.67 -3.89 7.77
CA VAL A 53 -11.51 -4.32 8.58
C VAL A 53 -11.65 -5.81 8.89
N ARG A 54 -10.74 -6.61 8.32
CA ARG A 54 -10.70 -8.07 8.53
C ARG A 54 -9.26 -8.56 8.39
N GLU A 55 -8.90 -9.59 9.15
CA GLU A 55 -7.57 -10.18 9.02
C GLU A 55 -7.41 -10.95 7.69
N ASP A 56 -8.50 -11.48 7.13
CA ASP A 56 -8.50 -12.17 5.85
C ASP A 56 -8.85 -11.26 4.67
N PHE A 57 -8.58 -9.98 4.78
CA PHE A 57 -9.00 -8.95 3.82
C PHE A 57 -8.55 -9.22 2.38
N LEU A 58 -7.37 -9.81 2.19
CA LEU A 58 -6.86 -10.13 0.85
C LEU A 58 -7.69 -11.20 0.15
N SER A 59 -8.27 -12.12 0.93
CA SER A 59 -9.16 -13.17 0.40
C SER A 59 -10.61 -12.68 0.27
N ALA A 60 -11.02 -11.77 1.14
CA ALA A 60 -12.39 -11.27 1.23
C ALA A 60 -12.70 -10.23 0.17
N ALA A 61 -11.72 -9.45 -0.26
CA ALA A 61 -11.92 -8.37 -1.24
C ALA A 61 -12.35 -8.94 -2.60
N GLY A 62 -13.31 -8.26 -3.21
CA GLY A 62 -13.83 -8.62 -4.52
C GLY A 62 -13.14 -7.86 -5.65
N LYS A 63 -13.57 -8.17 -6.87
CA LYS A 63 -13.04 -7.55 -8.08
C LYS A 63 -13.31 -6.04 -8.08
N GLY A 64 -12.29 -5.26 -8.40
CA GLY A 64 -12.38 -3.79 -8.43
C GLY A 64 -12.31 -3.13 -7.07
N GLU A 65 -12.22 -3.90 -5.99
CA GLU A 65 -12.07 -3.37 -4.65
C GLU A 65 -10.60 -3.17 -4.30
N LEU A 66 -10.32 -2.33 -3.32
CA LEU A 66 -8.95 -1.97 -2.94
C LEU A 66 -8.56 -2.62 -1.61
N CYS A 67 -7.32 -3.10 -1.55
CA CYS A 67 -6.72 -3.59 -0.31
C CYS A 67 -5.51 -2.72 0.04
N VAL A 68 -5.45 -2.28 1.29
CA VAL A 68 -4.26 -1.58 1.81
C VAL A 68 -3.41 -2.59 2.56
N VAL A 69 -2.21 -2.85 2.05
CA VAL A 69 -1.34 -3.91 2.55
C VAL A 69 -0.09 -3.31 3.17
N GLU A 70 0.15 -3.61 4.45
CA GLU A 70 1.36 -3.16 5.14
C GLU A 70 2.20 -4.31 5.68
N ASN A 71 1.56 -5.33 6.25
CA ASN A 71 2.25 -6.37 7.01
C ASN A 71 1.89 -7.79 6.57
N LYS A 72 1.46 -7.93 5.33
CA LYS A 72 1.13 -9.23 4.72
C LYS A 72 1.86 -9.39 3.40
N GLY A 73 2.22 -10.63 3.07
CA GLY A 73 2.66 -10.95 1.73
C GLY A 73 1.48 -11.02 0.77
N ILE A 74 1.73 -10.76 -0.48
CA ILE A 74 0.69 -10.78 -1.52
C ILE A 74 0.87 -11.93 -2.51
N LYS A 75 1.95 -12.70 -2.40
CA LYS A 75 2.29 -13.77 -3.33
C LYS A 75 1.15 -14.78 -3.50
N ALA A 76 0.45 -15.13 -2.41
CA ALA A 76 -0.63 -16.10 -2.44
C ALA A 76 -1.85 -15.63 -3.24
N VAL A 77 -2.02 -14.32 -3.43
CA VAL A 77 -3.17 -13.74 -4.12
C VAL A 77 -2.77 -12.99 -5.40
N VAL A 78 -1.50 -13.08 -5.80
CA VAL A 78 -0.98 -12.29 -6.93
C VAL A 78 -1.75 -12.54 -8.23
N ASP A 79 -2.25 -13.75 -8.44
CA ASP A 79 -3.01 -14.10 -9.64
C ASP A 79 -4.36 -13.38 -9.70
N ARG A 80 -4.87 -12.93 -8.57
CA ARG A 80 -6.15 -12.21 -8.46
C ARG A 80 -5.97 -10.70 -8.56
N LEU A 81 -4.75 -10.21 -8.45
CA LEU A 81 -4.46 -8.79 -8.49
C LEU A 81 -4.45 -8.28 -9.92
N GLU A 82 -5.12 -7.17 -10.17
CA GLU A 82 -5.14 -6.52 -11.49
C GLU A 82 -4.16 -5.36 -11.54
N LYS A 83 -3.93 -4.70 -10.41
CA LYS A 83 -3.17 -3.48 -10.32
C LYS A 83 -2.46 -3.41 -8.97
N LEU A 84 -1.23 -2.89 -8.97
CA LEU A 84 -0.49 -2.55 -7.76
C LEU A 84 -0.28 -1.05 -7.73
N ILE A 85 -0.60 -0.43 -6.59
CA ILE A 85 -0.29 0.97 -6.36
C ILE A 85 0.72 1.01 -5.22
N ILE A 86 1.90 1.53 -5.51
CA ILE A 86 3.02 1.56 -4.58
C ILE A 86 3.38 3.01 -4.27
N PHE A 87 3.46 3.31 -2.97
CA PHE A 87 3.97 4.59 -2.51
C PHE A 87 5.41 4.39 -2.08
N ARG A 88 6.34 5.07 -2.75
CA ARG A 88 7.77 5.00 -2.45
C ARG A 88 8.14 6.15 -1.53
N TRP A 89 8.74 5.82 -0.39
CA TRP A 89 9.24 6.82 0.55
C TRP A 89 10.40 7.63 -0.03
N ASN A 90 11.10 7.07 -1.02
CA ASN A 90 12.33 7.63 -1.59
C ASN A 90 13.41 7.81 -0.52
N ARG A 91 13.44 6.85 0.40
CA ARG A 91 14.41 6.75 1.48
C ARG A 91 14.80 5.32 1.70
N LYS A 92 15.99 5.14 2.26
CA LYS A 92 16.50 3.84 2.67
C LYS A 92 16.21 3.67 4.16
N TYR A 93 15.40 2.67 4.50
CA TYR A 93 15.07 2.35 5.87
C TYR A 93 15.56 0.93 6.22
N PRO A 94 15.82 0.63 7.52
CA PRO A 94 16.00 -0.75 7.93
C PRO A 94 14.74 -1.55 7.62
N ALA A 95 14.90 -2.79 7.15
CA ALA A 95 13.78 -3.65 6.81
C ALA A 95 14.09 -5.10 7.16
N ASP A 96 13.09 -5.83 7.62
CA ASP A 96 13.14 -7.28 7.83
C ASP A 96 11.94 -7.99 7.21
N PHE A 97 11.11 -7.27 6.48
CA PHE A 97 10.00 -7.81 5.71
C PHE A 97 9.84 -6.99 4.43
N TRP A 98 9.83 -7.65 3.29
CA TRP A 98 9.85 -7.02 1.97
C TRP A 98 8.65 -7.44 1.13
N LEU A 99 8.36 -6.65 0.11
CA LEU A 99 7.37 -7.02 -0.91
C LEU A 99 7.77 -8.36 -1.54
N ASP A 100 6.85 -9.31 -1.56
CA ASP A 100 7.09 -10.66 -2.08
C ASP A 100 6.58 -10.86 -3.52
N ALA A 101 6.23 -9.79 -4.21
CA ALA A 101 5.93 -9.82 -5.64
C ALA A 101 7.14 -9.33 -6.42
N ASP A 102 7.43 -9.98 -7.56
CA ASP A 102 8.50 -9.56 -8.44
C ASP A 102 7.96 -8.51 -9.41
N LEU A 103 8.40 -7.27 -9.23
CA LEU A 103 7.93 -6.15 -10.04
C LEU A 103 8.33 -6.25 -11.52
N ARG A 104 9.27 -7.14 -11.85
CA ARG A 104 9.62 -7.40 -13.25
C ARG A 104 8.48 -8.07 -14.04
N ASP A 105 7.55 -8.70 -13.34
CA ASP A 105 6.34 -9.30 -13.92
C ASP A 105 5.24 -8.27 -14.14
N TRP A 106 5.48 -7.03 -13.76
CA TRP A 106 4.52 -5.94 -13.81
C TRP A 106 5.05 -4.80 -14.68
N LYS A 107 4.12 -4.06 -15.28
CA LYS A 107 4.44 -2.90 -16.11
C LYS A 107 4.09 -1.62 -15.36
N LEU A 108 5.06 -0.73 -15.20
CA LEU A 108 4.83 0.60 -14.64
C LEU A 108 4.12 1.45 -15.70
N ILE A 109 2.91 1.90 -15.41
CA ILE A 109 2.10 2.70 -16.33
C ILE A 109 1.97 4.16 -15.91
N GLU A 110 2.23 4.47 -14.64
CA GLU A 110 2.12 5.83 -14.13
C GLU A 110 3.01 5.99 -12.91
N ALA A 111 3.64 7.16 -12.79
CA ALA A 111 4.39 7.54 -11.61
C ALA A 111 4.16 9.03 -11.37
N GLU A 112 3.80 9.38 -10.14
CA GLU A 112 3.57 10.75 -9.74
C GLU A 112 4.37 11.05 -8.48
N GLU A 113 5.19 12.09 -8.51
CA GLU A 113 5.89 12.59 -7.34
C GLU A 113 5.08 13.71 -6.69
N PHE A 114 5.05 13.72 -5.37
CA PHE A 114 4.36 14.75 -4.61
C PHE A 114 5.06 15.01 -3.28
N PRO A 115 4.93 16.22 -2.72
CA PRO A 115 5.47 16.48 -1.40
C PRO A 115 4.62 15.81 -0.33
N GLY A 116 5.28 15.14 0.60
CA GLY A 116 4.62 14.55 1.77
C GLY A 116 4.50 15.54 2.92
N ASN A 117 3.94 15.09 4.03
CA ASN A 117 3.87 15.87 5.25
C ASN A 117 5.19 15.77 6.05
N SER A 118 5.72 14.56 6.21
CA SER A 118 6.98 14.29 6.92
C SER A 118 8.10 13.85 5.99
N HIS A 119 7.87 13.81 4.69
CA HIS A 119 8.84 13.45 3.66
C HIS A 119 8.83 14.53 2.58
N GLU A 120 10.02 14.87 2.07
CA GLU A 120 10.13 15.91 1.04
C GLU A 120 9.45 15.49 -0.25
N LYS A 121 9.66 14.25 -0.64
CA LYS A 121 9.17 13.75 -1.92
C LYS A 121 8.79 12.28 -1.79
N ILE A 122 7.56 11.97 -2.21
CA ILE A 122 7.04 10.61 -2.24
C ILE A 122 6.61 10.34 -3.67
N THR A 123 6.80 9.11 -4.16
CA THR A 123 6.38 8.73 -5.50
C THR A 123 5.26 7.70 -5.41
N GLN A 124 4.14 7.98 -6.08
CA GLN A 124 3.05 7.03 -6.24
C GLN A 124 3.21 6.36 -7.60
N GLU A 125 3.43 5.05 -7.59
CA GLU A 125 3.62 4.25 -8.80
C GLU A 125 2.43 3.33 -9.01
N THR A 126 1.99 3.21 -10.25
CA THR A 126 0.90 2.31 -10.63
C THR A 126 1.43 1.27 -11.61
N TYR A 127 1.23 0.00 -11.27
CA TYR A 127 1.67 -1.15 -12.06
C TYR A 127 0.48 -1.99 -12.49
N VAL A 128 0.55 -2.53 -13.69
CA VAL A 128 -0.39 -3.54 -14.18
C VAL A 128 0.38 -4.78 -14.61
N LYS A 129 -0.28 -5.91 -14.74
CA LYS A 129 0.39 -7.14 -15.20
C LYS A 129 0.86 -6.99 -16.64
N LYS A 130 2.03 -7.55 -16.90
CA LYS A 130 2.55 -7.61 -18.27
C LYS A 130 1.75 -8.55 -19.14
#